data_04ad69e81f66ac5de5c11d9ad3ba2561
#
_entry.id   04ad69e81f66ac5de5c11d9ad3ba2561
#
_cell.length_a   1.000
_cell.length_b   1.000
_cell.length_c   1.000
_cell.angle_alpha   90.00
_cell.angle_beta   90.00
_cell.angle_gamma   90.00
#
_symmetry.space_group_name_H-M   'P 1'
#
loop_
_entity.id
_entity.type
_entity.pdbx_description
1 polymer ?
#
loop_
_entity_poly.entity_id
_entity_poly.type
_entity_poly.pdbx_seq_one_letter_code
_entity_poly.pdbx_strand_id
1 'polypeptide(L)'
;MRNKLNEVKEFDIISRCDTIRIAMFDDPYPYIVPVNFGEEIIGDQVVFYIHTSYGGKKNDLLAKNPNIAFEMDCNHELYYRESNMSCNFRYESVVGTGRVEIVPEEEKEKALTLLMNHYHPESVKFNPKFVYMTQCMKIVVNDMTAKRAMPKKDTPDYKVMQFQGEVRSPHM
;
A
#
# COMPACT_ATOMS: atom_id res chain seq x y z
N MET A 1 21.03 13.19 -0.77
CA MET A 1 20.27 14.16 0.06
C MET A 1 18.81 14.06 -0.37
N ARG A 2 17.98 13.37 0.41
CA ARG A 2 16.52 13.35 0.18
C ARG A 2 15.96 14.71 0.57
N ASN A 3 15.20 15.33 -0.31
CA ASN A 3 14.50 16.57 -0.01
C ASN A 3 13.32 16.25 0.93
N LYS A 4 13.28 16.87 2.13
CA LYS A 4 12.13 16.85 3.06
C LYS A 4 10.78 17.21 2.42
N LEU A 5 10.77 17.83 1.23
CA LEU A 5 9.58 18.10 0.41
C LEU A 5 8.93 16.84 -0.18
N ASN A 6 9.60 15.69 -0.17
CA ASN A 6 9.04 14.44 -0.69
C ASN A 6 8.18 13.71 0.35
N GLU A 7 8.49 13.82 1.65
CA GLU A 7 7.78 13.10 2.72
C GLU A 7 6.28 13.43 2.79
N VAL A 8 5.91 14.71 2.66
CA VAL A 8 4.50 15.13 2.65
C VAL A 8 3.76 14.61 1.41
N LYS A 9 4.43 14.51 0.27
CA LYS A 9 3.84 13.98 -0.97
C LYS A 9 3.70 12.46 -0.94
N GLU A 10 4.65 11.77 -0.32
CA GLU A 10 4.63 10.31 -0.15
C GLU A 10 3.44 9.91 0.72
N PHE A 11 3.26 10.57 1.85
CA PHE A 11 2.14 10.30 2.76
C PHE A 11 0.77 10.62 2.15
N ASP A 12 0.67 11.72 1.40
CA ASP A 12 -0.54 12.09 0.65
C ASP A 12 -0.92 11.02 -0.40
N ILE A 13 0.03 10.31 -0.99
CA ILE A 13 -0.23 9.19 -1.89
C ILE A 13 -0.66 7.95 -1.09
N ILE A 14 0.05 7.62 -0.01
CA ILE A 14 -0.23 6.46 0.85
C ILE A 14 -1.68 6.46 1.32
N SER A 15 -2.18 7.60 1.82
CA SER A 15 -3.55 7.73 2.33
C SER A 15 -4.66 7.51 1.28
N ARG A 16 -4.32 7.45 -0.01
CA ARG A 16 -5.26 7.17 -1.11
C ARG A 16 -5.13 5.77 -1.70
N CYS A 17 -4.08 5.04 -1.33
CA CYS A 17 -3.90 3.67 -1.76
C CYS A 17 -4.73 2.73 -0.88
N ASP A 18 -5.36 1.74 -1.46
CA ASP A 18 -6.21 0.77 -0.75
C ASP A 18 -5.51 -0.58 -0.50
N THR A 19 -4.34 -0.77 -1.09
CA THR A 19 -3.63 -2.04 -1.05
C THR A 19 -2.13 -1.80 -1.06
N ILE A 20 -1.40 -2.44 -0.14
CA ILE A 20 0.05 -2.56 -0.19
C ILE A 20 0.44 -3.95 -0.70
N ARG A 21 1.32 -4.01 -1.70
CA ARG A 21 1.89 -5.26 -2.18
C ARG A 21 3.27 -5.44 -1.55
N ILE A 22 3.43 -6.49 -0.78
CA ILE A 22 4.70 -6.81 -0.11
C ILE A 22 5.39 -7.95 -0.85
N ALA A 23 6.68 -7.76 -1.12
CA ALA A 23 7.56 -8.73 -1.78
C ALA A 23 8.56 -9.28 -0.75
N MET A 24 8.55 -10.59 -0.57
CA MET A 24 9.42 -11.34 0.35
C MET A 24 10.42 -12.17 -0.42
N PHE A 25 11.57 -12.43 0.20
CA PHE A 25 12.56 -13.33 -0.38
C PHE A 25 12.04 -14.78 -0.39
N ASP A 26 12.03 -15.35 -1.59
CA ASP A 26 11.68 -16.73 -1.83
C ASP A 26 12.47 -17.21 -3.09
N ASP A 27 13.10 -18.34 -3.02
CA ASP A 27 13.96 -18.84 -4.10
C ASP A 27 13.17 -19.83 -4.99
N PRO A 28 13.22 -19.71 -6.32
CA PRO A 28 14.01 -18.77 -7.14
C PRO A 28 13.25 -17.46 -7.48
N TYR A 29 12.01 -17.29 -7.06
CA TYR A 29 11.18 -16.12 -7.37
C TYR A 29 10.72 -15.42 -6.09
N PRO A 30 10.72 -14.06 -6.06
CA PRO A 30 10.14 -13.33 -4.93
C PRO A 30 8.66 -13.69 -4.76
N TYR A 31 8.22 -13.86 -3.52
CA TYR A 31 6.82 -14.09 -3.19
C TYR A 31 6.13 -12.77 -2.91
N ILE A 32 5.13 -12.41 -3.71
CA ILE A 32 4.41 -11.14 -3.62
C ILE A 32 2.98 -11.40 -3.17
N VAL A 33 2.50 -10.63 -2.19
CA VAL A 33 1.11 -10.67 -1.72
C VAL A 33 0.53 -9.25 -1.58
N PRO A 34 -0.68 -8.99 -2.06
CA PRO A 34 -1.45 -7.80 -1.71
C PRO A 34 -2.07 -7.98 -0.32
N VAL A 35 -2.03 -6.93 0.49
CA VAL A 35 -2.65 -6.91 1.81
C VAL A 35 -3.27 -5.55 2.10
N ASN A 36 -4.29 -5.52 2.96
CA ASN A 36 -4.80 -4.30 3.54
C ASN A 36 -3.81 -3.78 4.58
N PHE A 37 -3.79 -2.48 4.79
CA PHE A 37 -2.87 -1.84 5.70
C PHE A 37 -3.49 -0.64 6.43
N GLY A 38 -2.88 -0.27 7.54
CA GLY A 38 -3.04 1.03 8.18
C GLY A 38 -1.67 1.67 8.32
N GLU A 39 -1.63 2.97 8.54
CA GLU A 39 -0.36 3.71 8.64
C GLU A 39 -0.30 4.56 9.91
N GLU A 40 0.90 4.79 10.36
CA GLU A 40 1.23 5.70 11.47
C GLU A 40 2.59 6.35 11.19
N ILE A 41 2.73 7.63 11.59
CA ILE A 41 4.03 8.31 11.62
C ILE A 41 4.43 8.45 13.09
N ILE A 42 5.59 7.90 13.45
CA ILE A 42 6.17 7.97 14.79
C ILE A 42 7.47 8.77 14.69
N GLY A 43 7.42 10.06 15.02
CA GLY A 43 8.52 10.97 14.73
C GLY A 43 8.74 11.11 13.22
N ASP A 44 9.90 10.72 12.72
CA ASP A 44 10.23 10.71 11.28
C ASP A 44 10.04 9.30 10.66
N GLN A 45 9.56 8.32 11.43
CA GLN A 45 9.44 6.94 11.02
C GLN A 45 8.03 6.63 10.51
N VAL A 46 7.91 6.14 9.28
CA VAL A 46 6.65 5.59 8.75
C VAL A 46 6.55 4.12 9.13
N VAL A 47 5.39 3.73 9.61
CA VAL A 47 5.07 2.35 10.01
C VAL A 47 3.74 1.96 9.36
N PHE A 48 3.72 0.83 8.67
CA PHE A 48 2.48 0.22 8.19
C PHE A 48 2.09 -0.96 9.10
N TYR A 49 0.80 -1.09 9.36
CA TYR A 49 0.22 -2.21 10.11
C TYR A 49 -0.58 -3.10 9.19
N ILE A 50 -0.33 -4.39 9.27
CA ILE A 50 -1.05 -5.42 8.51
C ILE A 50 -1.55 -6.51 9.44
N HIS A 51 -2.59 -7.23 9.03
CA HIS A 51 -3.08 -8.39 9.77
C HIS A 51 -2.96 -9.66 8.93
N THR A 52 -2.88 -10.80 9.60
CA THR A 52 -2.78 -12.11 8.96
C THR A 52 -3.34 -13.19 9.88
N SER A 53 -3.61 -14.36 9.31
CA SER A 53 -3.81 -15.57 10.11
C SER A 53 -2.47 -16.07 10.65
N TYR A 54 -2.49 -16.85 11.71
CA TYR A 54 -1.31 -17.58 12.16
C TYR A 54 -0.93 -18.66 11.13
N GLY A 55 0.36 -18.74 10.78
CA GLY A 55 0.91 -19.70 9.82
C GLY A 55 0.74 -19.30 8.36
N GLY A 56 1.20 -20.20 7.47
CA GLY A 56 1.20 -20.03 6.03
C GLY A 56 2.49 -19.42 5.47
N LYS A 57 2.67 -19.56 4.13
CA LYS A 57 3.91 -19.24 3.42
C LYS A 57 4.46 -17.84 3.73
N LYS A 58 3.61 -16.82 3.80
CA LYS A 58 4.02 -15.46 4.15
C LYS A 58 4.74 -15.43 5.50
N ASN A 59 4.13 -16.03 6.54
CA ASN A 59 4.69 -16.07 7.89
C ASN A 59 6.00 -16.86 7.94
N ASP A 60 6.08 -17.96 7.22
CA ASP A 60 7.29 -18.80 7.15
C ASP A 60 8.46 -18.06 6.49
N LEU A 61 8.19 -17.30 5.42
CA LEU A 61 9.19 -16.48 4.75
C LEU A 61 9.65 -15.31 5.61
N LEU A 62 8.73 -14.60 6.25
CA LEU A 62 9.04 -13.48 7.14
C LEU A 62 9.79 -13.91 8.40
N ALA A 63 9.53 -15.11 8.90
CA ALA A 63 10.30 -15.67 10.01
C ALA A 63 11.76 -15.98 9.62
N LYS A 64 12.01 -16.36 8.37
CA LYS A 64 13.36 -16.59 7.84
C LYS A 64 14.09 -15.28 7.50
N ASN A 65 13.39 -14.36 6.86
CA ASN A 65 13.93 -13.06 6.47
C ASN A 65 12.81 -11.99 6.56
N PRO A 66 12.85 -11.13 7.59
CA PRO A 66 11.84 -10.11 7.80
C PRO A 66 11.98 -8.88 6.89
N ASN A 67 13.03 -8.80 6.06
CA ASN A 67 13.22 -7.69 5.14
C ASN A 67 12.34 -7.86 3.91
N ILE A 68 11.64 -6.81 3.54
CA ILE A 68 10.72 -6.79 2.41
C ILE A 68 10.94 -5.58 1.52
N ALA A 69 10.52 -5.68 0.27
CA ALA A 69 10.18 -4.53 -0.54
C ALA A 69 8.66 -4.38 -0.56
N PHE A 70 8.18 -3.17 -0.77
CA PHE A 70 6.74 -2.91 -0.92
C PHE A 70 6.46 -1.92 -2.04
N GLU A 71 5.25 -1.99 -2.54
CA GLU A 71 4.71 -1.09 -3.54
C GLU A 71 3.23 -0.85 -3.27
N MET A 72 2.78 0.37 -3.54
CA MET A 72 1.37 0.74 -3.58
C MET A 72 1.13 1.80 -4.65
N ASP A 73 -0.03 1.78 -5.26
CA ASP A 73 -0.38 2.68 -6.35
C ASP A 73 -1.86 3.07 -6.34
N CYS A 74 -2.15 4.24 -6.90
CA CYS A 74 -3.51 4.77 -6.97
C CYS A 74 -3.66 5.79 -8.12
N ASN A 75 -4.87 6.31 -8.29
CA ASN A 75 -5.21 7.37 -9.24
C ASN A 75 -4.88 7.05 -10.71
N HIS A 76 -5.27 5.87 -11.16
CA HIS A 76 -5.06 5.40 -12.52
C HIS A 76 -6.06 6.02 -13.49
N GLU A 77 -5.57 6.79 -14.47
CA GLU A 77 -6.39 7.40 -15.51
C GLU A 77 -5.68 7.36 -16.85
N LEU A 78 -6.39 6.98 -17.92
CA LEU A 78 -5.90 7.05 -19.28
C LEU A 78 -6.20 8.43 -19.86
N TYR A 79 -5.20 9.08 -20.42
CA TYR A 79 -5.30 10.35 -21.11
C TYR A 79 -5.02 10.19 -22.59
N TYR A 80 -5.88 10.74 -23.40
CA TYR A 80 -5.69 10.85 -24.84
C TYR A 80 -5.58 12.31 -25.26
N ARG A 81 -4.59 12.62 -26.11
CA ARG A 81 -4.40 13.93 -26.70
C ARG A 81 -4.72 13.86 -28.18
N GLU A 82 -5.77 14.59 -28.61
CA GLU A 82 -6.21 14.57 -30.01
C GLU A 82 -5.21 15.24 -30.95
N SER A 83 -4.57 16.35 -30.52
CA SER A 83 -3.68 17.14 -31.37
C SER A 83 -2.49 16.38 -31.97
N ASN A 84 -2.01 15.36 -31.24
CA ASN A 84 -0.88 14.53 -31.68
C ASN A 84 -1.14 13.02 -31.56
N MET A 85 -2.38 12.62 -31.29
CA MET A 85 -2.82 11.23 -31.15
C MET A 85 -1.99 10.43 -30.12
N SER A 86 -1.53 11.09 -29.04
CA SER A 86 -0.74 10.43 -27.99
C SER A 86 -1.60 9.98 -26.83
N CYS A 87 -1.26 8.82 -26.27
CA CYS A 87 -1.84 8.30 -25.04
C CYS A 87 -0.82 8.39 -23.91
N ASN A 88 -1.29 8.78 -22.74
CA ASN A 88 -0.51 8.75 -21.50
C ASN A 88 -1.36 8.16 -20.39
N PHE A 89 -0.69 7.55 -19.40
CA PHE A 89 -1.33 6.99 -18.24
C PHE A 89 -0.92 7.77 -16.97
N ARG A 90 -1.91 8.31 -16.28
CA ARG A 90 -1.71 8.94 -14.97
C ARG A 90 -1.71 7.86 -13.89
N TYR A 91 -0.80 7.97 -12.96
CA TYR A 91 -0.79 7.18 -11.74
C TYR A 91 0.03 7.88 -10.66
N GLU A 92 -0.18 7.46 -9.44
CA GLU A 92 0.64 7.80 -8.30
C GLU A 92 1.09 6.51 -7.64
N SER A 93 2.34 6.42 -7.24
CA SER A 93 2.87 5.22 -6.60
C SER A 93 3.90 5.54 -5.52
N VAL A 94 4.01 4.64 -4.55
CA VAL A 94 5.07 4.61 -3.54
C VAL A 94 5.73 3.26 -3.58
N VAL A 95 7.06 3.25 -3.65
CA VAL A 95 7.90 2.05 -3.62
C VAL A 95 8.91 2.20 -2.50
N GLY A 96 9.12 1.14 -1.72
CA GLY A 96 10.06 1.21 -0.62
C GLY A 96 10.54 -0.14 -0.13
N THR A 97 11.32 -0.08 0.94
CA THR A 97 11.82 -1.24 1.68
C THR A 97 11.53 -1.07 3.15
N GLY A 98 11.37 -2.17 3.84
CA GLY A 98 11.10 -2.16 5.27
C GLY A 98 11.43 -3.49 5.93
N ARG A 99 11.31 -3.48 7.25
CA ARG A 99 11.45 -4.65 8.09
C ARG A 99 10.12 -4.97 8.77
N VAL A 100 9.71 -6.21 8.68
CA VAL A 100 8.48 -6.70 9.33
C VAL A 100 8.81 -7.14 10.77
N GLU A 101 7.94 -6.73 11.70
CA GLU A 101 7.99 -7.12 13.11
C GLU A 101 6.60 -7.59 13.56
N ILE A 102 6.56 -8.52 14.48
CA ILE A 102 5.30 -8.96 15.09
C ILE A 102 4.85 -7.90 16.10
N VAL A 103 3.58 -7.51 16.02
CA VAL A 103 2.96 -6.60 16.98
C VAL A 103 2.68 -7.37 18.28
N PRO A 104 3.12 -6.86 19.46
CA PRO A 104 2.81 -7.44 20.75
C PRO A 104 1.30 -7.53 20.99
N GLU A 105 0.87 -8.45 21.87
CA GLU A 105 -0.55 -8.70 22.14
C GLU A 105 -1.30 -7.43 22.61
N GLU A 106 -0.67 -6.66 23.46
CA GLU A 106 -1.20 -5.42 24.03
C GLU A 106 -1.35 -4.27 23.01
N GLU A 107 -0.66 -4.35 21.87
CA GLU A 107 -0.71 -3.34 20.80
C GLU A 107 -1.63 -3.76 19.64
N LYS A 108 -2.16 -4.97 19.61
CA LYS A 108 -2.97 -5.50 18.49
C LYS A 108 -4.23 -4.68 18.23
N GLU A 109 -4.94 -4.27 19.28
CA GLU A 109 -6.15 -3.46 19.11
C GLU A 109 -5.84 -2.10 18.49
N LYS A 110 -4.71 -1.48 18.89
CA LYS A 110 -4.20 -0.26 18.24
C LYS A 110 -3.90 -0.51 16.75
N ALA A 111 -3.18 -1.57 16.42
CA ALA A 111 -2.81 -1.91 15.05
C ALA A 111 -4.04 -2.14 14.15
N LEU A 112 -5.05 -2.86 14.66
CA LEU A 112 -6.31 -3.08 13.95
C LEU A 112 -7.13 -1.80 13.81
N THR A 113 -7.10 -0.92 14.81
CA THR A 113 -7.77 0.38 14.75
C THR A 113 -7.15 1.26 13.66
N LEU A 114 -5.83 1.34 13.59
CA LEU A 114 -5.12 2.08 12.54
C LEU A 114 -5.45 1.53 11.15
N LEU A 115 -5.48 0.19 11.01
CA LEU A 115 -5.87 -0.45 9.76
C LEU A 115 -7.31 -0.09 9.37
N MET A 116 -8.26 -0.11 10.32
CA MET A 116 -9.65 0.25 10.02
C MET A 116 -9.81 1.73 9.69
N ASN A 117 -9.10 2.62 10.39
CA ASN A 117 -9.16 4.05 10.16
C ASN A 117 -8.69 4.47 8.77
N HIS A 118 -7.81 3.67 8.15
CA HIS A 118 -7.39 3.88 6.77
C HIS A 118 -8.55 3.74 5.77
N TYR A 119 -9.49 2.82 6.03
CA TYR A 119 -10.61 2.51 5.12
C TYR A 119 -11.94 3.12 5.56
N HIS A 120 -12.10 3.42 6.85
CA HIS A 120 -13.37 3.84 7.41
C HIS A 120 -13.19 4.92 8.48
N PRO A 121 -13.85 6.09 8.36
CA PRO A 121 -13.64 7.23 9.27
C PRO A 121 -14.24 7.01 10.67
N GLU A 122 -15.14 6.04 10.86
CA GLU A 122 -15.79 5.78 12.13
C GLU A 122 -15.01 4.73 12.93
N SER A 123 -14.90 4.96 14.24
CA SER A 123 -14.26 3.98 15.14
C SER A 123 -15.05 2.67 15.19
N VAL A 124 -14.36 1.56 15.01
CA VAL A 124 -14.94 0.21 15.05
C VAL A 124 -14.57 -0.45 16.39
N LYS A 125 -15.56 -1.08 17.03
CA LYS A 125 -15.31 -1.93 18.19
C LYS A 125 -14.99 -3.35 17.74
N PHE A 126 -13.88 -3.87 18.22
CA PHE A 126 -13.48 -5.24 17.93
C PHE A 126 -14.01 -6.22 18.97
N ASN A 127 -14.37 -7.42 18.52
CA ASN A 127 -14.61 -8.53 19.43
C ASN A 127 -13.26 -9.04 19.96
N PRO A 128 -13.01 -9.04 21.28
CA PRO A 128 -11.73 -9.42 21.87
C PRO A 128 -11.25 -10.82 21.44
N LYS A 129 -12.19 -11.75 21.21
CA LYS A 129 -11.86 -13.09 20.73
C LYS A 129 -11.20 -13.06 19.35
N PHE A 130 -11.70 -12.22 18.44
CA PHE A 130 -11.09 -12.10 17.10
C PHE A 130 -9.76 -11.34 17.13
N VAL A 131 -9.62 -10.33 17.99
CA VAL A 131 -8.32 -9.66 18.22
C VAL A 131 -7.28 -10.68 18.66
N TYR A 132 -7.60 -11.50 19.64
CA TYR A 132 -6.69 -12.56 20.13
C TYR A 132 -6.31 -13.56 19.03
N MET A 133 -7.27 -13.96 18.17
CA MET A 133 -7.05 -14.93 17.09
C MET A 133 -6.35 -14.34 15.85
N THR A 134 -6.15 -13.03 15.81
CA THR A 134 -5.51 -12.36 14.67
C THR A 134 -4.05 -12.10 14.98
N GLN A 135 -3.17 -12.42 14.04
CA GLN A 135 -1.77 -11.98 14.11
C GLN A 135 -1.65 -10.61 13.44
N CYS A 136 -1.12 -9.64 14.16
CA CYS A 136 -0.78 -8.34 13.61
C CYS A 136 0.72 -8.23 13.41
N MET A 137 1.12 -7.59 12.33
CA MET A 137 2.51 -7.28 12.01
C MET A 137 2.63 -5.80 11.69
N LYS A 138 3.78 -5.22 11.95
CA LYS A 138 4.13 -3.87 11.52
C LYS A 138 5.33 -3.92 10.57
N ILE A 139 5.30 -3.06 9.57
CA ILE A 139 6.38 -2.84 8.61
C ILE A 139 7.03 -1.52 8.98
N VAL A 140 8.21 -1.57 9.55
CA VAL A 140 9.03 -0.38 9.82
C VAL A 140 9.74 -0.01 8.53
N VAL A 141 9.40 1.14 7.94
CA VAL A 141 9.93 1.56 6.64
C VAL A 141 11.37 2.01 6.77
N ASN A 142 12.27 1.41 5.99
CA ASN A 142 13.68 1.82 5.93
C ASN A 142 13.88 2.97 4.95
N ASP A 143 13.26 2.85 3.79
CA ASP A 143 13.43 3.77 2.67
C ASP A 143 12.22 3.69 1.75
N MET A 144 11.76 4.83 1.21
CA MET A 144 10.69 4.88 0.24
C MET A 144 10.84 6.06 -0.71
N THR A 145 10.24 5.93 -1.89
CA THR A 145 10.15 6.98 -2.90
C THR A 145 8.76 7.01 -3.49
N ALA A 146 8.25 8.23 -3.70
CA ALA A 146 6.98 8.44 -4.39
C ALA A 146 7.21 8.90 -5.84
N LYS A 147 6.31 8.49 -6.70
CA LYS A 147 6.23 8.95 -8.09
C LYS A 147 4.81 9.38 -8.41
N ARG A 148 4.71 10.52 -9.06
CA ARG A 148 3.46 11.04 -9.62
C ARG A 148 3.64 11.28 -11.10
N ALA A 149 3.00 10.45 -11.93
CA ALA A 149 2.92 10.63 -13.36
C ALA A 149 1.65 11.42 -13.69
N MET A 150 1.79 12.72 -13.92
CA MET A 150 0.69 13.62 -14.22
C MET A 150 0.93 14.27 -15.58
N PRO A 151 -0.12 14.45 -16.43
CA PRO A 151 0.01 15.33 -17.58
C PRO A 151 0.27 16.76 -17.09
N LYS A 152 0.97 17.57 -17.87
CA LYS A 152 1.16 18.99 -17.55
C LYS A 152 -0.20 19.68 -17.44
N LYS A 153 -0.41 20.42 -16.37
CA LYS A 153 -1.70 20.98 -15.93
C LYS A 153 -2.42 21.86 -16.97
N ASP A 154 -1.69 22.38 -17.95
CA ASP A 154 -2.17 23.39 -18.93
C ASP A 154 -2.17 22.86 -20.37
N THR A 155 -2.43 21.58 -20.57
CA THR A 155 -2.55 21.03 -21.93
C THR A 155 -4.02 20.94 -22.30
N PRO A 156 -4.56 21.88 -23.11
CA PRO A 156 -6.01 22.09 -23.27
C PRO A 156 -6.74 21.00 -24.06
N ASP A 157 -6.03 20.04 -24.62
CA ASP A 157 -6.56 19.00 -25.52
C ASP A 157 -6.48 17.57 -24.93
N TYR A 158 -6.31 17.45 -23.60
CA TYR A 158 -6.38 16.14 -22.94
C TYR A 158 -7.84 15.75 -22.67
N LYS A 159 -8.23 14.58 -23.16
CA LYS A 159 -9.47 13.90 -22.77
C LYS A 159 -9.13 12.77 -21.80
N VAL A 160 -9.78 12.78 -20.64
CA VAL A 160 -9.75 11.62 -19.73
C VAL A 160 -10.62 10.54 -20.35
N MET A 161 -10.03 9.38 -20.63
CA MET A 161 -10.76 8.20 -21.04
C MET A 161 -11.07 7.37 -19.81
N GLN A 162 -12.36 7.17 -19.52
CA GLN A 162 -12.73 6.26 -18.43
C GLN A 162 -12.24 4.85 -18.77
N PHE A 163 -11.48 4.27 -17.86
CA PHE A 163 -11.12 2.87 -17.95
C PHE A 163 -12.39 2.05 -17.72
N GLN A 164 -13.00 1.60 -18.80
CA GLN A 164 -14.08 0.61 -18.74
C GLN A 164 -13.44 -0.76 -18.46
N GLY A 165 -13.08 -0.98 -17.21
CA GLY A 165 -12.82 -2.30 -16.70
C GLY A 165 -14.14 -3.05 -16.66
N GLU A 166 -14.65 -3.54 -17.80
CA GLU A 166 -15.60 -4.63 -17.76
C GLU A 166 -14.91 -5.79 -17.05
N VAL A 167 -15.39 -6.08 -15.84
CA VAL A 167 -15.14 -7.37 -15.21
C VAL A 167 -15.75 -8.39 -16.17
N ARG A 168 -14.92 -8.95 -17.05
CA ARG A 168 -15.32 -10.14 -17.82
C ARG A 168 -15.59 -11.19 -16.76
N SER A 169 -16.87 -11.45 -16.50
CA SER A 169 -17.28 -12.64 -15.76
C SER A 169 -16.57 -13.83 -16.41
N PRO A 170 -15.86 -14.67 -15.66
CA PRO A 170 -15.35 -15.89 -16.23
C PRO A 170 -16.57 -16.65 -16.76
N HIS A 171 -16.62 -16.83 -18.06
CA HIS A 171 -17.62 -17.69 -18.66
C HIS A 171 -17.46 -19.06 -18.03
N MET A 172 -18.56 -19.55 -17.50
CA MET A 172 -18.77 -20.91 -17.02
C MET A 172 -18.29 -21.96 -18.03
#